data_939c3b2894f0eefcd89a415c207b2288
#
_entry.id   939c3b2894f0eefcd89a415c207b2288
#
_cell.length_a   1.000
_cell.length_b   1.000
_cell.length_c   1.000
_cell.angle_alpha   90.00
_cell.angle_beta   90.00
_cell.angle_gamma   90.00
#
_symmetry.space_group_name_H-M   'P 1'
#
loop_
_entity.id
_entity.type
_entity.pdbx_description
1 polymer ?
#
loop_
_entity_poly.entity_id
_entity_poly.type
_entity_poly.pdbx_seq_one_letter_code
_entity_poly.pdbx_strand_id
1 'polypeptide(L)'
;MADLSKPRVVAVGGPTASGKTTLSVALAKAFDGEIINADSMQIYKNLDVGTAKPSAEERQGIPHYLLDFLEPEMPYSVADFTAAADPLIRKLTARGKLPVVVGGTGLYITSLLNGMNFAPEKIDPAIRARLQARADAVGGAALYAQLQSIDPDYAAQVHPNNLPRVIRALELYEATGRKMSAERISARAAEPPYRSLCLCLTCRDRAALYDRIGRRVDLMVKNGVLDEAKQVYDHRESYRTAAQAIGYKEFFPYFEGTAPLEECTEKLKQATRNYAKRQLTWFRRQNDAVWLYIDEENVIDRACSLVREFLQN
;
A
#
# COMPACT_ATOMS: atom_id res chain seq x y z
N MET A 1 12.51 -29.11 6.91
CA MET A 1 13.70 -28.50 6.29
C MET A 1 13.24 -27.32 5.44
N ALA A 2 13.88 -26.15 5.57
CA ALA A 2 13.53 -25.01 4.72
C ALA A 2 13.90 -25.33 3.26
N ASP A 3 12.98 -25.13 2.33
CA ASP A 3 13.25 -25.32 0.90
C ASP A 3 14.20 -24.24 0.41
N LEU A 4 15.48 -24.60 0.26
CA LEU A 4 16.54 -23.70 -0.18
C LEU A 4 16.41 -23.26 -1.65
N SER A 5 15.46 -23.84 -2.40
CA SER A 5 15.20 -23.49 -3.80
C SER A 5 14.36 -22.22 -3.95
N LYS A 6 13.61 -21.81 -2.92
CA LYS A 6 12.75 -20.62 -2.96
C LYS A 6 13.57 -19.33 -2.93
N PRO A 7 13.22 -18.32 -3.76
CA PRO A 7 13.85 -17.00 -3.70
C PRO A 7 13.80 -16.41 -2.29
N ARG A 8 14.91 -15.80 -1.84
CA ARG A 8 14.95 -15.02 -0.61
C ARG A 8 14.53 -13.59 -0.87
N VAL A 9 13.60 -13.06 -0.06
CA VAL A 9 13.06 -11.71 -0.20
C VAL A 9 13.11 -10.99 1.14
N VAL A 10 13.62 -9.78 1.17
CA VAL A 10 13.50 -8.88 2.33
C VAL A 10 12.39 -7.89 2.07
N ALA A 11 11.41 -7.81 2.97
CA ALA A 11 10.36 -6.81 2.91
C ALA A 11 10.56 -5.75 3.99
N VAL A 12 10.40 -4.47 3.61
CA VAL A 12 10.47 -3.32 4.53
C VAL A 12 9.11 -2.63 4.54
N GLY A 13 8.33 -2.89 5.59
CA GLY A 13 7.01 -2.33 5.81
C GLY A 13 7.00 -1.25 6.90
N GLY A 14 5.83 -0.62 7.08
CA GLY A 14 5.63 0.35 8.15
C GLY A 14 4.86 1.58 7.72
N PRO A 15 4.51 2.48 8.67
CA PRO A 15 3.73 3.68 8.39
C PRO A 15 4.50 4.69 7.54
N THR A 16 3.77 5.64 6.99
CA THR A 16 4.38 6.82 6.37
C THR A 16 5.25 7.56 7.39
N ALA A 17 6.28 8.25 6.94
CA ALA A 17 7.28 8.98 7.75
C ALA A 17 8.14 8.11 8.69
N SER A 18 8.15 6.77 8.52
CA SER A 18 8.97 5.85 9.34
C SER A 18 10.38 5.59 8.81
N GLY A 19 10.85 6.24 7.74
CA GLY A 19 12.22 6.06 7.23
C GLY A 19 12.44 4.79 6.40
N LYS A 20 11.37 4.20 5.83
CA LYS A 20 11.48 2.99 4.98
C LYS A 20 12.47 3.13 3.84
N THR A 21 12.46 4.27 3.14
CA THR A 21 13.38 4.53 2.02
C THR A 21 14.83 4.47 2.47
N THR A 22 15.18 5.17 3.55
CA THR A 22 16.54 5.18 4.10
C THR A 22 17.01 3.77 4.47
N LEU A 23 16.15 3.01 5.16
CA LEU A 23 16.48 1.63 5.55
C LEU A 23 16.64 0.73 4.33
N SER A 24 15.71 0.77 3.38
CA SER A 24 15.73 -0.12 2.20
C SER A 24 16.93 0.16 1.30
N VAL A 25 17.31 1.41 1.13
CA VAL A 25 18.52 1.80 0.39
C VAL A 25 19.80 1.32 1.11
N ALA A 26 19.85 1.46 2.43
CA ALA A 26 20.98 0.95 3.24
C ALA A 26 21.12 -0.58 3.11
N LEU A 27 20.01 -1.33 3.19
CA LEU A 27 19.99 -2.78 3.01
C LEU A 27 20.38 -3.18 1.58
N ALA A 28 19.85 -2.50 0.56
CA ALA A 28 20.19 -2.76 -0.83
C ALA A 28 21.70 -2.57 -1.09
N LYS A 29 22.31 -1.54 -0.51
CA LYS A 29 23.77 -1.32 -0.59
C LYS A 29 24.58 -2.40 0.13
N ALA A 30 24.16 -2.77 1.34
CA ALA A 30 24.90 -3.72 2.16
C ALA A 30 24.86 -5.15 1.63
N PHE A 31 23.82 -5.52 0.88
CA PHE A 31 23.57 -6.90 0.44
C PHE A 31 23.41 -7.03 -1.09
N ASP A 32 23.96 -6.10 -1.85
CA ASP A 32 23.90 -6.10 -3.32
C ASP A 32 22.46 -6.30 -3.85
N GLY A 33 21.51 -5.58 -3.24
CA GLY A 33 20.09 -5.69 -3.52
C GLY A 33 19.58 -4.62 -4.48
N GLU A 34 18.37 -4.85 -5.00
CA GLU A 34 17.61 -3.89 -5.78
C GLU A 34 16.19 -3.79 -5.21
N ILE A 35 15.55 -2.63 -5.35
CA ILE A 35 14.29 -2.30 -4.66
C ILE A 35 13.08 -2.51 -5.58
N ILE A 36 12.04 -3.14 -5.03
CA ILE A 36 10.70 -3.25 -5.64
C ILE A 36 9.75 -2.43 -4.79
N ASN A 37 9.21 -1.34 -5.34
CA ASN A 37 8.29 -0.47 -4.64
C ASN A 37 6.92 -1.14 -4.46
N ALA A 38 6.41 -1.13 -3.23
CA ALA A 38 5.11 -1.66 -2.82
C ALA A 38 4.21 -0.56 -2.21
N ASP A 39 4.22 0.62 -2.82
CA ASP A 39 3.32 1.72 -2.51
C ASP A 39 2.36 1.95 -3.67
N SER A 40 1.05 1.96 -3.39
CA SER A 40 0.00 2.04 -4.41
C SER A 40 -0.17 3.43 -5.03
N MET A 41 0.52 4.45 -4.51
CA MET A 41 0.43 5.82 -5.04
C MET A 41 1.73 6.25 -5.74
N GLN A 42 2.89 5.79 -5.28
CA GLN A 42 4.19 6.11 -5.88
C GLN A 42 4.42 5.46 -7.25
N ILE A 43 3.51 4.64 -7.72
CA ILE A 43 3.51 4.05 -9.06
C ILE A 43 3.19 5.07 -10.15
N TYR A 44 2.42 6.10 -9.81
CA TYR A 44 1.90 7.07 -10.76
C TYR A 44 2.95 8.12 -11.14
N LYS A 45 3.08 8.40 -12.43
CA LYS A 45 3.93 9.46 -12.96
C LYS A 45 3.41 10.84 -12.55
N ASN A 46 4.34 11.78 -12.38
CA ASN A 46 4.05 13.18 -12.07
C ASN A 46 3.27 13.39 -10.74
N LEU A 47 3.21 12.39 -9.89
CA LEU A 47 2.63 12.47 -8.55
C LEU A 47 3.74 12.17 -7.53
N ASP A 48 4.59 13.17 -7.26
CA ASP A 48 5.86 12.99 -6.55
C ASP A 48 5.80 13.50 -5.11
N VAL A 49 5.36 14.75 -4.95
CA VAL A 49 5.39 15.43 -3.65
C VAL A 49 4.33 14.85 -2.72
N GLY A 50 3.07 14.78 -3.17
CA GLY A 50 1.95 14.29 -2.36
C GLY A 50 2.06 12.79 -2.02
N THR A 51 2.71 12.00 -2.86
CA THR A 51 3.00 10.57 -2.58
C THR A 51 4.29 10.38 -1.81
N ALA A 52 5.10 11.45 -1.65
CA ALA A 52 6.46 11.41 -1.11
C ALA A 52 7.31 10.34 -1.80
N LYS A 53 7.30 10.35 -3.12
CA LYS A 53 8.13 9.50 -3.97
C LYS A 53 9.62 9.77 -3.69
N PRO A 54 10.46 8.74 -3.56
CA PRO A 54 11.88 8.94 -3.27
C PRO A 54 12.58 9.66 -4.45
N SER A 55 13.29 10.74 -4.14
CA SER A 55 14.09 11.48 -5.12
C SER A 55 15.29 10.66 -5.63
N ALA A 56 15.97 11.15 -6.68
CA ALA A 56 17.18 10.52 -7.19
C ALA A 56 18.28 10.45 -6.12
N GLU A 57 18.42 11.52 -5.31
CA GLU A 57 19.37 11.58 -4.19
C GLU A 57 19.00 10.55 -3.12
N GLU A 58 17.74 10.43 -2.74
CA GLU A 58 17.29 9.47 -1.75
C GLU A 58 17.49 8.03 -2.20
N ARG A 59 17.34 7.75 -3.51
CA ARG A 59 17.60 6.42 -4.10
C ARG A 59 19.08 6.06 -4.16
N GLN A 60 19.99 7.03 -4.12
CA GLN A 60 21.45 6.85 -4.05
C GLN A 60 22.00 5.88 -5.10
N GLY A 61 21.46 5.89 -6.32
CA GLY A 61 21.88 5.02 -7.44
C GLY A 61 21.32 3.58 -7.38
N ILE A 62 20.56 3.20 -6.35
CA ILE A 62 19.93 1.89 -6.27
C ILE A 62 18.73 1.82 -7.25
N PRO A 63 18.65 0.76 -8.09
CA PRO A 63 17.49 0.57 -8.97
C PRO A 63 16.21 0.36 -8.16
N HIS A 64 15.14 1.09 -8.55
CA HIS A 64 13.81 0.98 -7.97
C HIS A 64 12.84 0.57 -9.08
N TYR A 65 12.21 -0.59 -8.93
CA TYR A 65 11.18 -1.11 -9.82
C TYR A 65 9.80 -0.79 -9.29
N LEU A 66 8.81 -0.73 -10.17
CA LEU A 66 7.41 -0.42 -9.86
C LEU A 66 7.27 0.94 -9.16
N LEU A 67 8.10 1.89 -9.56
CA LEU A 67 8.11 3.27 -9.13
C LEU A 67 7.96 4.16 -10.37
N ASP A 68 7.06 5.15 -10.35
CA ASP A 68 6.96 6.19 -11.38
C ASP A 68 6.81 5.65 -12.82
N PHE A 69 5.94 4.67 -13.04
CA PHE A 69 5.83 3.99 -14.33
C PHE A 69 4.44 4.03 -14.96
N LEU A 70 3.39 4.33 -14.18
CA LEU A 70 2.00 4.25 -14.60
C LEU A 70 1.39 5.64 -14.78
N GLU A 71 0.60 5.83 -15.82
CA GLU A 71 -0.17 7.08 -16.00
C GLU A 71 -1.30 7.18 -14.95
N PRO A 72 -1.60 8.39 -14.42
CA PRO A 72 -2.56 8.57 -13.32
C PRO A 72 -4.01 8.15 -13.64
N GLU A 73 -4.38 8.07 -14.90
CA GLU A 73 -5.68 7.60 -15.38
C GLU A 73 -5.86 6.09 -15.25
N MET A 74 -4.76 5.36 -15.23
CA MET A 74 -4.78 3.91 -15.29
C MET A 74 -5.07 3.31 -13.92
N PRO A 75 -6.02 2.39 -13.80
CA PRO A 75 -6.23 1.65 -12.56
C PRO A 75 -5.08 0.67 -12.32
N TYR A 76 -4.75 0.44 -11.06
CA TYR A 76 -3.76 -0.55 -10.66
C TYR A 76 -4.20 -1.25 -9.38
N SER A 77 -4.29 -2.55 -9.45
CA SER A 77 -4.79 -3.39 -8.36
C SER A 77 -3.66 -4.16 -7.66
N VAL A 78 -3.98 -4.82 -6.55
CA VAL A 78 -3.07 -5.76 -5.89
C VAL A 78 -2.71 -6.95 -6.79
N ALA A 79 -3.62 -7.37 -7.68
CA ALA A 79 -3.38 -8.43 -8.65
C ALA A 79 -2.31 -8.00 -9.67
N ASP A 80 -2.43 -6.77 -10.20
CA ASP A 80 -1.43 -6.21 -11.13
C ASP A 80 -0.07 -6.09 -10.45
N PHE A 81 -0.05 -5.64 -9.18
CA PHE A 81 1.18 -5.56 -8.42
C PHE A 81 1.85 -6.93 -8.24
N THR A 82 1.12 -7.95 -7.81
CA THR A 82 1.70 -9.29 -7.60
C THR A 82 2.18 -9.90 -8.90
N ALA A 83 1.42 -9.74 -9.99
CA ALA A 83 1.79 -10.20 -11.33
C ALA A 83 3.05 -9.50 -11.88
N ALA A 84 3.27 -8.23 -11.53
CA ALA A 84 4.46 -7.48 -11.94
C ALA A 84 5.66 -7.75 -11.03
N ALA A 85 5.44 -7.93 -9.71
CA ALA A 85 6.51 -8.10 -8.74
C ALA A 85 7.15 -9.50 -8.75
N ASP A 86 6.36 -10.59 -8.94
CA ASP A 86 6.90 -11.96 -8.93
C ASP A 86 7.98 -12.20 -10.02
N PRO A 87 7.77 -11.83 -11.29
CA PRO A 87 8.84 -11.96 -12.31
C PRO A 87 10.09 -11.13 -11.99
N LEU A 88 9.93 -9.96 -11.37
CA LEU A 88 11.05 -9.14 -10.94
C LEU A 88 11.87 -9.82 -9.85
N ILE A 89 11.22 -10.39 -8.83
CA ILE A 89 11.88 -11.13 -7.77
C ILE A 89 12.69 -12.28 -8.36
N ARG A 90 12.11 -13.09 -9.25
CA ARG A 90 12.79 -14.23 -9.89
C ARG A 90 13.97 -13.76 -10.74
N LYS A 91 13.81 -12.69 -11.52
CA LYS A 91 14.86 -12.10 -12.34
C LYS A 91 16.03 -11.58 -11.49
N LEU A 92 15.74 -10.88 -10.38
CA LEU A 92 16.75 -10.37 -9.47
C LEU A 92 17.52 -11.54 -8.81
N THR A 93 16.80 -12.53 -8.30
CA THR A 93 17.39 -13.73 -7.71
C THR A 93 18.30 -14.47 -8.70
N ALA A 94 17.88 -14.64 -9.95
CA ALA A 94 18.69 -15.27 -11.00
C ALA A 94 19.98 -14.47 -11.33
N ARG A 95 20.00 -13.17 -11.06
CA ARG A 95 21.19 -12.29 -11.19
C ARG A 95 22.04 -12.25 -9.93
N GLY A 96 21.71 -13.03 -8.90
CA GLY A 96 22.39 -12.99 -7.60
C GLY A 96 22.09 -11.73 -6.76
N LYS A 97 21.07 -10.93 -7.15
CA LYS A 97 20.67 -9.72 -6.41
C LYS A 97 19.63 -10.05 -5.34
N LEU A 98 19.71 -9.37 -4.20
CA LEU A 98 18.69 -9.49 -3.15
C LEU A 98 17.46 -8.62 -3.51
N PRO A 99 16.27 -9.22 -3.72
CA PRO A 99 15.05 -8.44 -3.87
C PRO A 99 14.65 -7.81 -2.55
N VAL A 100 14.53 -6.47 -2.51
CA VAL A 100 14.07 -5.71 -1.35
C VAL A 100 12.72 -5.06 -1.68
N VAL A 101 11.63 -5.61 -1.14
CA VAL A 101 10.27 -5.08 -1.35
C VAL A 101 9.97 -4.03 -0.30
N VAL A 102 9.70 -2.78 -0.70
CA VAL A 102 9.52 -1.68 0.24
C VAL A 102 8.23 -0.91 -0.01
N GLY A 103 7.44 -0.66 1.04
CA GLY A 103 6.24 0.16 0.88
C GLY A 103 5.36 0.29 2.12
N GLY A 104 4.37 1.17 1.97
CA GLY A 104 3.34 1.40 2.98
C GLY A 104 2.03 0.64 2.72
N THR A 105 1.87 0.05 1.53
CA THR A 105 0.67 -0.69 1.15
C THR A 105 0.77 -2.13 1.64
N GLY A 106 0.37 -2.34 2.90
CA GLY A 106 0.49 -3.64 3.56
C GLY A 106 -0.22 -4.77 2.79
N LEU A 107 -1.33 -4.46 2.10
CA LEU A 107 -2.00 -5.43 1.23
C LEU A 107 -1.07 -5.96 0.13
N TYR A 108 -0.29 -5.09 -0.51
CA TYR A 108 0.65 -5.47 -1.57
C TYR A 108 1.73 -6.42 -1.03
N ILE A 109 2.41 -6.00 0.04
CA ILE A 109 3.47 -6.81 0.65
C ILE A 109 2.93 -8.17 1.11
N THR A 110 1.82 -8.18 1.85
CA THR A 110 1.24 -9.43 2.38
C THR A 110 0.80 -10.37 1.26
N SER A 111 0.14 -9.83 0.23
CA SER A 111 -0.34 -10.63 -0.90
C SER A 111 0.81 -11.26 -1.68
N LEU A 112 1.87 -10.50 -1.93
CA LEU A 112 3.07 -10.98 -2.61
C LEU A 112 3.78 -12.07 -1.81
N LEU A 113 4.08 -11.81 -0.54
CA LEU A 113 4.85 -12.74 0.30
C LEU A 113 4.09 -14.05 0.57
N ASN A 114 2.77 -13.99 0.68
CA ASN A 114 1.94 -15.17 0.89
C ASN A 114 1.51 -15.86 -0.41
N GLY A 115 1.98 -15.39 -1.57
CA GLY A 115 1.63 -15.97 -2.86
C GLY A 115 0.12 -15.94 -3.14
N MET A 116 -0.56 -14.86 -2.73
CA MET A 116 -2.00 -14.76 -2.98
C MET A 116 -2.26 -14.69 -4.49
N ASN A 117 -2.99 -15.67 -4.98
CA ASN A 117 -3.37 -15.76 -6.38
C ASN A 117 -4.71 -15.01 -6.56
N PHE A 118 -4.68 -13.92 -7.28
CA PHE A 118 -5.88 -13.18 -7.65
C PHE A 118 -6.27 -13.61 -9.07
N ALA A 119 -7.41 -14.26 -9.20
CA ALA A 119 -7.95 -14.54 -10.53
C ALA A 119 -8.19 -13.20 -11.26
N PRO A 120 -7.67 -13.03 -12.49
CA PRO A 120 -7.90 -11.83 -13.27
C PRO A 120 -9.35 -11.86 -13.78
N GLU A 121 -10.27 -11.35 -12.98
CA GLU A 121 -11.68 -11.24 -13.39
C GLU A 121 -11.95 -9.86 -13.95
N LYS A 122 -12.23 -9.82 -15.24
CA LYS A 122 -12.84 -8.64 -15.87
C LYS A 122 -14.31 -8.59 -15.45
N ILE A 123 -14.57 -7.98 -14.31
CA ILE A 123 -15.93 -7.69 -13.86
C ILE A 123 -16.43 -6.47 -14.63
N ASP A 124 -17.65 -6.56 -15.17
CA ASP A 124 -18.30 -5.44 -15.84
C ASP A 124 -18.46 -4.25 -14.88
N PRO A 125 -17.86 -3.08 -15.18
CA PRO A 125 -17.99 -1.89 -14.34
C PRO A 125 -19.42 -1.43 -14.11
N ALA A 126 -20.36 -1.80 -15.00
CA ALA A 126 -21.78 -1.48 -14.85
C ALA A 126 -22.40 -2.12 -13.60
N ILE A 127 -21.90 -3.29 -13.16
CA ILE A 127 -22.36 -3.94 -11.93
C ILE A 127 -22.04 -3.03 -10.72
N ARG A 128 -20.83 -2.55 -10.63
CA ARG A 128 -20.42 -1.64 -9.55
C ARG A 128 -21.22 -0.35 -9.56
N ALA A 129 -21.39 0.27 -10.73
CA ALA A 129 -22.18 1.50 -10.88
C ALA A 129 -23.61 1.31 -10.41
N ARG A 130 -24.26 0.20 -10.78
CA ARG A 130 -25.63 -0.16 -10.35
C ARG A 130 -25.71 -0.38 -8.83
N LEU A 131 -24.74 -1.08 -8.24
CA LEU A 131 -24.69 -1.30 -6.78
C LEU A 131 -24.47 0.01 -6.03
N GLN A 132 -23.63 0.91 -6.56
CA GLN A 132 -23.43 2.24 -5.97
C GLN A 132 -24.73 3.06 -6.04
N ALA A 133 -25.35 3.16 -7.20
CA ALA A 133 -26.62 3.89 -7.35
C ALA A 133 -27.71 3.35 -6.41
N ARG A 134 -27.74 2.02 -6.23
CA ARG A 134 -28.68 1.38 -5.30
C ARG A 134 -28.32 1.75 -3.84
N ALA A 135 -27.06 1.79 -3.47
CA ALA A 135 -26.63 2.23 -2.13
C ALA A 135 -27.05 3.68 -1.86
N ASP A 136 -26.95 4.55 -2.88
CA ASP A 136 -27.35 5.95 -2.78
C ASP A 136 -28.86 6.11 -2.64
N ALA A 137 -29.64 5.24 -3.30
CA ALA A 137 -31.11 5.28 -3.27
C ALA A 137 -31.75 4.68 -2.00
N VAL A 138 -31.26 3.52 -1.53
CA VAL A 138 -31.88 2.76 -0.42
C VAL A 138 -31.01 2.63 0.82
N GLY A 139 -29.80 3.20 0.78
CA GLY A 139 -28.84 3.18 1.89
C GLY A 139 -27.96 1.93 1.92
N GLY A 140 -26.75 2.09 2.47
CA GLY A 140 -25.76 1.02 2.58
C GLY A 140 -26.21 -0.18 3.43
N ALA A 141 -27.10 0.04 4.40
CA ALA A 141 -27.64 -1.00 5.27
C ALA A 141 -28.42 -2.08 4.48
N ALA A 142 -29.15 -1.70 3.43
CA ALA A 142 -29.89 -2.64 2.59
C ALA A 142 -28.93 -3.56 1.81
N LEU A 143 -27.81 -3.01 1.30
CA LEU A 143 -26.78 -3.79 0.63
C LEU A 143 -26.05 -4.70 1.60
N TYR A 144 -25.80 -4.25 2.82
CA TYR A 144 -25.19 -5.10 3.84
C TYR A 144 -26.10 -6.28 4.23
N ALA A 145 -27.41 -6.06 4.40
CA ALA A 145 -28.37 -7.13 4.65
C ALA A 145 -28.41 -8.16 3.49
N GLN A 146 -28.29 -7.70 2.23
CA GLN A 146 -28.15 -8.60 1.08
C GLN A 146 -26.83 -9.40 1.18
N LEU A 147 -25.72 -8.77 1.53
CA LEU A 147 -24.45 -9.47 1.73
C LEU A 147 -24.56 -10.54 2.84
N GLN A 148 -25.22 -10.22 3.96
CA GLN A 148 -25.46 -11.17 5.05
C GLN A 148 -26.24 -12.41 4.59
N SER A 149 -27.21 -12.28 3.70
CA SER A 149 -27.97 -13.40 3.16
C SER A 149 -27.17 -14.25 2.18
N ILE A 150 -26.27 -13.63 1.41
CA ILE A 150 -25.46 -14.31 0.38
C ILE A 150 -24.20 -14.94 0.99
N ASP A 151 -23.45 -14.19 1.78
CA ASP A 151 -22.13 -14.55 2.30
C ASP A 151 -22.01 -14.11 3.78
N PRO A 152 -22.69 -14.81 4.71
CA PRO A 152 -22.67 -14.46 6.13
C PRO A 152 -21.27 -14.49 6.73
N ASP A 153 -20.42 -15.41 6.28
CA ASP A 153 -19.04 -15.55 6.78
C ASP A 153 -18.18 -14.32 6.44
N TYR A 154 -18.36 -13.76 5.26
CA TYR A 154 -17.67 -12.52 4.89
C TYR A 154 -18.32 -11.30 5.54
N ALA A 155 -19.65 -11.25 5.60
CA ALA A 155 -20.38 -10.16 6.24
C ALA A 155 -19.97 -9.97 7.71
N ALA A 156 -19.77 -11.05 8.46
CA ALA A 156 -19.29 -11.02 9.85
C ALA A 156 -17.89 -10.37 10.00
N GLN A 157 -17.09 -10.29 8.93
CA GLN A 157 -15.75 -9.71 8.93
C GLN A 157 -15.72 -8.26 8.41
N VAL A 158 -16.86 -7.75 7.93
CA VAL A 158 -16.96 -6.41 7.31
C VAL A 158 -17.89 -5.54 8.14
N HIS A 159 -17.42 -4.35 8.51
CA HIS A 159 -18.30 -3.40 9.20
C HIS A 159 -19.43 -2.94 8.26
N PRO A 160 -20.70 -2.86 8.70
CA PRO A 160 -21.83 -2.45 7.85
C PRO A 160 -21.62 -1.15 7.09
N ASN A 161 -20.96 -0.19 7.70
CA ASN A 161 -20.64 1.10 7.08
C ASN A 161 -19.45 1.06 6.09
N ASN A 162 -18.81 -0.10 5.90
CA ASN A 162 -17.73 -0.22 4.92
C ASN A 162 -18.30 -0.56 3.55
N LEU A 163 -19.07 0.40 3.01
CA LEU A 163 -19.79 0.27 1.74
C LEU A 163 -18.89 -0.20 0.57
N PRO A 164 -17.66 0.30 0.41
CA PRO A 164 -16.77 -0.19 -0.66
C PRO A 164 -16.49 -1.70 -0.59
N ARG A 165 -16.37 -2.28 0.61
CA ARG A 165 -16.17 -3.72 0.79
C ARG A 165 -17.46 -4.50 0.58
N VAL A 166 -18.59 -3.97 1.01
CA VAL A 166 -19.91 -4.56 0.77
C VAL A 166 -20.18 -4.64 -0.73
N ILE A 167 -20.01 -3.51 -1.43
CA ILE A 167 -20.19 -3.45 -2.90
C ILE A 167 -19.24 -4.42 -3.59
N ARG A 168 -17.97 -4.49 -3.21
CA ARG A 168 -17.01 -5.40 -3.85
C ARG A 168 -17.40 -6.87 -3.70
N ALA A 169 -17.94 -7.26 -2.56
CA ALA A 169 -18.39 -8.65 -2.35
C ALA A 169 -19.64 -8.98 -3.19
N LEU A 170 -20.59 -8.05 -3.25
CA LEU A 170 -21.80 -8.20 -4.09
C LEU A 170 -21.47 -8.17 -5.58
N GLU A 171 -20.56 -7.29 -6.01
CA GLU A 171 -20.04 -7.20 -7.38
C GLU A 171 -19.42 -8.53 -7.81
N LEU A 172 -18.58 -9.14 -6.98
CA LEU A 172 -18.00 -10.45 -7.26
C LEU A 172 -19.10 -11.52 -7.41
N TYR A 173 -20.05 -11.55 -6.47
CA TYR A 173 -21.11 -12.53 -6.48
C TYR A 173 -22.04 -12.38 -7.71
N GLU A 174 -22.44 -11.16 -8.05
CA GLU A 174 -23.28 -10.90 -9.22
C GLU A 174 -22.57 -11.23 -10.53
N ALA A 175 -21.25 -11.01 -10.60
CA ALA A 175 -20.48 -11.29 -11.81
C ALA A 175 -20.17 -12.79 -12.00
N THR A 176 -20.00 -13.54 -10.91
CA THR A 176 -19.38 -14.88 -10.98
C THR A 176 -20.15 -15.97 -10.24
N GLY A 177 -21.12 -15.62 -9.41
CA GLY A 177 -21.79 -16.54 -8.48
C GLY A 177 -20.92 -16.96 -7.28
N ARG A 178 -19.66 -16.51 -7.18
CA ARG A 178 -18.74 -16.91 -6.11
C ARG A 178 -18.84 -15.98 -4.92
N LYS A 179 -18.77 -16.57 -3.71
CA LYS A 179 -18.74 -15.82 -2.44
C LYS A 179 -17.35 -15.29 -2.16
N MET A 180 -17.27 -14.09 -1.62
CA MET A 180 -15.98 -13.46 -1.24
C MET A 180 -15.25 -14.26 -0.15
N SER A 181 -15.98 -14.91 0.77
CA SER A 181 -15.40 -15.82 1.78
C SER A 181 -14.64 -16.99 1.13
N ALA A 182 -15.27 -17.65 0.15
CA ALA A 182 -14.66 -18.76 -0.59
C ALA A 182 -13.47 -18.29 -1.44
N GLU A 183 -13.62 -17.14 -2.13
CA GLU A 183 -12.54 -16.55 -2.93
C GLU A 183 -11.29 -16.23 -2.09
N ARG A 184 -11.46 -15.69 -0.89
CA ARG A 184 -10.34 -15.41 0.03
C ARG A 184 -9.63 -16.66 0.53
N ILE A 185 -10.32 -17.78 0.62
CA ILE A 185 -9.71 -19.07 0.97
C ILE A 185 -8.94 -19.61 -0.22
N SER A 186 -9.53 -19.62 -1.41
CA SER A 186 -8.91 -20.13 -2.63
C SER A 186 -7.72 -19.29 -3.11
N ALA A 187 -7.72 -17.99 -2.82
CA ALA A 187 -6.62 -17.09 -3.18
C ALA A 187 -5.33 -17.35 -2.39
N ARG A 188 -5.40 -18.09 -1.26
CA ARG A 188 -4.20 -18.40 -0.47
C ARG A 188 -3.43 -19.54 -1.12
N ALA A 189 -2.13 -19.32 -1.38
CA ALA A 189 -1.26 -20.40 -1.77
C ALA A 189 -1.15 -21.45 -0.64
N ALA A 190 -0.98 -22.72 -1.00
CA ALA A 190 -0.74 -23.80 -0.04
C ALA A 190 0.55 -23.53 0.75
N GLU A 191 1.56 -22.98 0.07
CA GLU A 191 2.82 -22.58 0.67
C GLU A 191 3.30 -21.23 0.12
N PRO A 192 3.94 -20.35 0.94
CA PRO A 192 4.55 -19.13 0.47
C PRO A 192 5.58 -19.39 -0.64
N PRO A 193 5.56 -18.60 -1.74
CA PRO A 193 6.46 -18.81 -2.88
C PRO A 193 7.91 -18.39 -2.61
N TYR A 194 8.13 -17.65 -1.51
CA TYR A 194 9.42 -17.10 -1.12
C TYR A 194 9.79 -17.50 0.30
N ARG A 195 11.08 -17.53 0.57
CA ARG A 195 11.59 -17.35 1.93
C ARG A 195 11.65 -15.84 2.16
N SER A 196 10.97 -15.34 3.17
CA SER A 196 10.87 -13.89 3.38
C SER A 196 11.23 -13.49 4.81
N LEU A 197 11.91 -12.34 4.92
CA LEU A 197 12.11 -11.62 6.17
C LEU A 197 11.32 -10.30 6.07
N CYS A 198 10.33 -10.10 6.93
CA CYS A 198 9.52 -8.89 6.95
C CYS A 198 9.97 -7.98 8.11
N LEU A 199 10.63 -6.86 7.79
CA LEU A 199 11.06 -5.84 8.73
C LEU A 199 10.01 -4.72 8.75
N CYS A 200 9.40 -4.47 9.90
CA CYS A 200 8.38 -3.43 10.06
C CYS A 200 8.90 -2.29 10.92
N LEU A 201 8.96 -1.09 10.33
CA LEU A 201 9.37 0.12 11.03
C LEU A 201 8.23 0.75 11.83
N THR A 202 8.54 1.24 13.03
CA THR A 202 7.63 2.04 13.85
C THR A 202 8.44 2.97 14.79
N CYS A 203 7.76 3.77 15.59
CA CYS A 203 8.33 4.46 16.75
C CYS A 203 7.76 3.83 18.02
N ARG A 204 8.53 3.81 19.12
CA ARG A 204 8.01 3.50 20.45
C ARG A 204 7.05 4.59 20.89
N ASP A 205 7.50 5.85 20.75
CA ASP A 205 6.67 7.01 21.00
C ASP A 205 5.82 7.36 19.77
N ARG A 206 4.50 7.27 19.95
CA ARG A 206 3.54 7.67 18.92
C ARG A 206 3.58 9.17 18.62
N ALA A 207 3.89 10.01 19.63
CA ALA A 207 3.99 11.44 19.45
C ALA A 207 5.15 11.79 18.51
N ALA A 208 6.29 11.11 18.62
CA ALA A 208 7.42 11.27 17.72
C ALA A 208 7.05 10.94 16.25
N LEU A 209 6.26 9.88 16.01
CA LEU A 209 5.78 9.56 14.67
C LEU A 209 4.86 10.66 14.13
N TYR A 210 3.97 11.20 14.98
CA TYR A 210 3.03 12.24 14.57
C TYR A 210 3.72 13.56 14.26
N ASP A 211 4.75 13.91 15.02
CA ASP A 211 5.59 15.07 14.74
C ASP A 211 6.34 14.93 13.41
N ARG A 212 6.92 13.76 13.13
CA ARG A 212 7.52 13.46 11.81
C ARG A 212 6.51 13.59 10.66
N ILE A 213 5.28 13.13 10.87
CA ILE A 213 4.20 13.28 9.88
C ILE A 213 3.87 14.77 9.68
N GLY A 214 3.73 15.54 10.75
CA GLY A 214 3.48 16.98 10.67
C GLY A 214 4.54 17.72 9.86
N ARG A 215 5.82 17.55 10.24
CA ARG A 215 6.97 18.15 9.53
C ARG A 215 7.03 17.73 8.05
N ARG A 216 6.70 16.48 7.74
CA ARG A 216 6.66 16.01 6.37
C ARG A 216 5.56 16.68 5.54
N VAL A 217 4.37 16.89 6.10
CA VAL A 217 3.28 17.60 5.43
C VAL A 217 3.65 19.08 5.20
N ASP A 218 4.25 19.74 6.20
CA ASP A 218 4.72 21.12 6.05
C ASP A 218 5.78 21.24 4.93
N LEU A 219 6.66 20.24 4.83
CA LEU A 219 7.65 20.17 3.75
C LEU A 219 7.00 19.91 2.38
N MET A 220 5.96 19.08 2.31
CA MET A 220 5.19 18.87 1.06
C MET A 220 4.55 20.17 0.58
N VAL A 221 3.95 20.96 1.48
CA VAL A 221 3.37 22.26 1.14
C VAL A 221 4.45 23.19 0.60
N LYS A 222 5.60 23.26 1.25
CA LYS A 222 6.75 24.06 0.81
C LYS A 222 7.30 23.60 -0.54
N ASN A 223 7.24 22.31 -0.84
CA ASN A 223 7.80 21.71 -2.06
C ASN A 223 6.81 21.63 -3.22
N GLY A 224 5.67 22.32 -3.16
CA GLY A 224 4.77 22.45 -4.30
C GLY A 224 3.68 21.39 -4.41
N VAL A 225 3.30 20.71 -3.30
CA VAL A 225 2.18 19.76 -3.34
C VAL A 225 0.88 20.38 -3.83
N LEU A 226 0.71 21.71 -3.71
CA LEU A 226 -0.50 22.40 -4.17
C LEU A 226 -0.62 22.37 -5.70
N ASP A 227 0.48 22.54 -6.44
CA ASP A 227 0.46 22.48 -7.89
C ASP A 227 0.09 21.08 -8.37
N GLU A 228 0.67 20.06 -7.74
CA GLU A 228 0.38 18.66 -7.99
C GLU A 228 -1.09 18.32 -7.63
N ALA A 229 -1.57 18.79 -6.47
CA ALA A 229 -2.97 18.63 -6.04
C ALA A 229 -3.95 19.35 -6.97
N LYS A 230 -3.57 20.51 -7.51
CA LYS A 230 -4.38 21.24 -8.50
C LYS A 230 -4.50 20.46 -9.81
N GLN A 231 -3.42 19.88 -10.28
CA GLN A 231 -3.44 18.98 -11.44
C GLN A 231 -4.39 17.78 -11.20
N VAL A 232 -4.31 17.14 -10.03
CA VAL A 232 -5.21 16.04 -9.66
C VAL A 232 -6.67 16.50 -9.57
N TYR A 233 -6.92 17.70 -9.02
CA TYR A 233 -8.25 18.27 -8.95
C TYR A 233 -8.86 18.54 -10.33
N ASP A 234 -8.09 19.11 -11.25
CA ASP A 234 -8.55 19.44 -12.60
C ASP A 234 -8.86 18.18 -13.43
N HIS A 235 -8.16 17.08 -13.14
CA HIS A 235 -8.33 15.79 -13.83
C HIS A 235 -9.07 14.73 -13.00
N ARG A 236 -9.77 15.12 -11.91
CA ARG A 236 -10.33 14.19 -10.93
C ARG A 236 -11.31 13.16 -11.50
N GLU A 237 -11.95 13.47 -12.63
CA GLU A 237 -12.86 12.55 -13.32
C GLU A 237 -12.09 11.40 -14.00
N SER A 238 -10.89 11.67 -14.51
CA SER A 238 -10.01 10.70 -15.15
C SER A 238 -9.05 10.04 -14.15
N TYR A 239 -8.50 10.80 -13.21
CA TYR A 239 -7.56 10.33 -12.15
C TYR A 239 -8.29 9.65 -10.98
N ARG A 240 -9.20 8.72 -11.25
CA ARG A 240 -10.13 8.16 -10.26
C ARG A 240 -9.45 7.63 -9.00
N THR A 241 -8.30 7.00 -9.13
CA THR A 241 -7.53 6.46 -7.98
C THR A 241 -6.73 7.55 -7.30
N ALA A 242 -5.99 8.37 -8.07
CA ALA A 242 -5.17 9.45 -7.54
C ALA A 242 -6.02 10.53 -6.84
N ALA A 243 -7.19 10.86 -7.38
CA ALA A 243 -8.12 11.83 -6.77
C ALA A 243 -8.64 11.41 -5.39
N GLN A 244 -8.56 10.14 -5.03
CA GLN A 244 -8.90 9.62 -3.70
C GLN A 244 -7.70 9.51 -2.77
N ALA A 245 -6.48 9.76 -3.27
CA ALA A 245 -5.27 9.65 -2.48
C ALA A 245 -5.21 10.73 -1.38
N ILE A 246 -4.61 10.36 -0.26
CA ILE A 246 -4.21 11.29 0.78
C ILE A 246 -3.03 12.09 0.25
N GLY A 247 -3.09 13.40 0.36
CA GLY A 247 -2.10 14.31 -0.20
C GLY A 247 -2.68 15.26 -1.26
N TYR A 248 -3.83 14.91 -1.84
CA TYR A 248 -4.46 15.72 -2.88
C TYR A 248 -5.88 16.15 -2.53
N LYS A 249 -6.77 15.22 -2.24
CA LYS A 249 -8.19 15.51 -2.00
C LYS A 249 -8.46 16.45 -0.82
N GLU A 250 -7.54 16.51 0.13
CA GLU A 250 -7.64 17.41 1.28
C GLU A 250 -7.52 18.89 0.86
N PHE A 251 -6.94 19.17 -0.31
CA PHE A 251 -6.83 20.52 -0.87
C PHE A 251 -7.98 20.90 -1.82
N PHE A 252 -8.88 19.99 -2.16
CA PHE A 252 -10.01 20.29 -3.06
C PHE A 252 -10.88 21.43 -2.54
N PRO A 253 -11.25 21.51 -1.23
CA PRO A 253 -11.99 22.62 -0.70
C PRO A 253 -11.29 24.00 -0.82
N TYR A 254 -9.95 24.02 -0.83
CA TYR A 254 -9.18 25.22 -1.08
C TYR A 254 -9.35 25.70 -2.54
N PHE A 255 -9.29 24.80 -3.51
CA PHE A 255 -9.50 25.14 -4.92
C PHE A 255 -10.95 25.55 -5.23
N GLU A 256 -11.89 25.05 -4.45
CA GLU A 256 -13.31 25.42 -4.52
C GLU A 256 -13.65 26.72 -3.76
N GLY A 257 -12.66 27.31 -3.06
CA GLY A 257 -12.86 28.52 -2.26
C GLY A 257 -13.71 28.31 -1.00
N THR A 258 -13.90 27.08 -0.55
CA THR A 258 -14.76 26.70 0.59
C THR A 258 -13.98 26.52 1.89
N ALA A 259 -12.63 26.44 1.85
CA ALA A 259 -11.78 26.37 3.03
C ALA A 259 -10.43 27.06 2.79
N PRO A 260 -9.80 27.66 3.81
CA PRO A 260 -8.46 28.23 3.71
C PRO A 260 -7.39 27.12 3.64
N LEU A 261 -6.21 27.47 3.12
CA LEU A 261 -5.09 26.53 2.94
C LEU A 261 -4.64 25.90 4.27
N GLU A 262 -4.61 26.67 5.33
CA GLU A 262 -4.20 26.22 6.67
C GLU A 262 -5.11 25.10 7.17
N GLU A 263 -6.42 25.22 6.97
CA GLU A 263 -7.39 24.19 7.36
C GLU A 263 -7.19 22.91 6.52
N CYS A 264 -6.98 23.05 5.22
CA CYS A 264 -6.69 21.91 4.33
C CYS A 264 -5.40 21.20 4.71
N THR A 265 -4.36 21.97 5.09
CA THR A 265 -3.09 21.43 5.57
C THR A 265 -3.25 20.63 6.87
N GLU A 266 -4.01 21.14 7.84
CA GLU A 266 -4.28 20.42 9.08
C GLU A 266 -5.14 19.16 8.85
N LYS A 267 -6.10 19.22 7.93
CA LYS A 267 -6.86 18.04 7.49
C LYS A 267 -5.94 16.99 6.87
N LEU A 268 -4.96 17.39 6.05
CA LEU A 268 -3.97 16.48 5.48
C LEU A 268 -3.10 15.83 6.57
N LYS A 269 -2.60 16.60 7.55
CA LYS A 269 -1.87 16.06 8.70
C LYS A 269 -2.70 15.02 9.44
N GLN A 270 -3.98 15.32 9.70
CA GLN A 270 -4.88 14.40 10.39
C GLN A 270 -5.18 13.13 9.56
N ALA A 271 -5.43 13.27 8.26
CA ALA A 271 -5.66 12.15 7.34
C ALA A 271 -4.43 11.23 7.28
N THR A 272 -3.23 11.82 7.24
CA THR A 272 -1.95 11.10 7.22
C THR A 272 -1.70 10.37 8.54
N ARG A 273 -1.99 10.97 9.70
CA ARG A 273 -1.94 10.28 11.02
C ARG A 273 -2.90 9.08 11.06
N ASN A 274 -4.11 9.24 10.54
CA ASN A 274 -5.10 8.15 10.47
C ASN A 274 -4.64 7.05 9.50
N TYR A 275 -3.98 7.40 8.41
CA TYR A 275 -3.40 6.45 7.48
C TYR A 275 -2.28 5.65 8.14
N ALA A 276 -1.36 6.30 8.84
CA ALA A 276 -0.31 5.64 9.61
C ALA A 276 -0.86 4.64 10.63
N LYS A 277 -1.96 4.97 11.33
CA LYS A 277 -2.66 4.04 12.24
C LYS A 277 -3.16 2.80 11.49
N ARG A 278 -3.77 2.97 10.30
CA ARG A 278 -4.25 1.84 9.50
C ARG A 278 -3.11 0.95 9.02
N GLN A 279 -1.98 1.54 8.61
CA GLN A 279 -0.77 0.80 8.22
C GLN A 279 -0.23 -0.03 9.39
N LEU A 280 -0.07 0.57 10.57
CA LEU A 280 0.37 -0.13 11.78
C LEU A 280 -0.58 -1.27 12.16
N THR A 281 -1.89 -1.04 12.10
CA THR A 281 -2.90 -2.08 12.37
C THR A 281 -2.78 -3.24 11.38
N TRP A 282 -2.49 -2.95 10.12
CA TRP A 282 -2.26 -3.98 9.11
C TRP A 282 -1.03 -4.82 9.43
N PHE A 283 0.13 -4.19 9.62
CA PHE A 283 1.38 -4.89 9.87
C PHE A 283 1.40 -5.67 11.19
N ARG A 284 0.68 -5.23 12.22
CA ARG A 284 0.52 -5.97 13.48
C ARG A 284 -0.20 -7.32 13.35
N ARG A 285 -0.91 -7.53 12.25
CA ARG A 285 -1.56 -8.81 11.94
C ARG A 285 -0.64 -9.80 11.23
N GLN A 286 0.58 -9.38 10.90
CA GLN A 286 1.60 -10.24 10.31
C GLN A 286 2.40 -10.87 11.45
N ASN A 287 2.18 -12.17 11.69
CA ASN A 287 2.78 -12.89 12.83
C ASN A 287 4.30 -12.94 12.77
N ASP A 288 4.88 -12.94 11.54
CA ASP A 288 6.32 -13.08 11.33
C ASP A 288 7.04 -11.73 11.11
N ALA A 289 6.36 -10.60 11.38
CA ALA A 289 6.96 -9.29 11.24
C ALA A 289 7.94 -8.98 12.37
N VAL A 290 9.19 -8.69 12.01
CA VAL A 290 10.22 -8.22 12.95
C VAL A 290 10.12 -6.70 13.07
N TRP A 291 9.81 -6.22 14.28
CA TRP A 291 9.62 -4.79 14.52
C TRP A 291 10.94 -4.09 14.85
N LEU A 292 11.19 -2.98 14.15
CA LEU A 292 12.32 -2.09 14.34
C LEU A 292 11.82 -0.70 14.71
N TYR A 293 12.40 -0.12 15.75
CA TYR A 293 11.98 1.17 16.28
C TYR A 293 12.96 2.23 15.82
N ILE A 294 12.50 3.20 15.03
CA ILE A 294 13.33 4.23 14.39
C ILE A 294 13.82 5.33 15.36
N ASP A 295 13.30 5.33 16.57
CA ASP A 295 13.71 6.16 17.71
C ASP A 295 14.73 5.44 18.61
N GLU A 296 15.17 4.23 18.25
CA GLU A 296 16.31 3.55 18.85
C GLU A 296 17.61 3.84 18.07
N GLU A 297 18.72 3.81 18.76
CA GLU A 297 20.02 3.87 18.13
C GLU A 297 20.33 2.60 17.32
N ASN A 298 21.10 2.75 16.23
CA ASN A 298 21.61 1.63 15.42
C ASN A 298 20.54 0.75 14.74
N VAL A 299 19.36 1.30 14.41
CA VAL A 299 18.28 0.57 13.73
C VAL A 299 18.74 -0.06 12.40
N ILE A 300 19.62 0.61 11.67
CA ILE A 300 20.16 0.11 10.39
C ILE A 300 21.09 -1.09 10.63
N ASP A 301 21.98 -1.00 11.61
CA ASP A 301 22.91 -2.09 11.94
C ASP A 301 22.17 -3.32 12.43
N ARG A 302 21.14 -3.11 13.25
CA ARG A 302 20.25 -4.19 13.68
C ARG A 302 19.53 -4.85 12.50
N ALA A 303 19.00 -4.06 11.57
CA ALA A 303 18.37 -4.59 10.37
C ALA A 303 19.37 -5.36 9.50
N CYS A 304 20.58 -4.86 9.31
CA CYS A 304 21.65 -5.55 8.59
C CYS A 304 22.03 -6.88 9.26
N SER A 305 22.08 -6.94 10.59
CA SER A 305 22.36 -8.18 11.31
C SER A 305 21.26 -9.23 11.09
N LEU A 306 19.99 -8.83 11.15
CA LEU A 306 18.84 -9.69 10.88
C LEU A 306 18.85 -10.23 9.44
N VAL A 307 19.15 -9.36 8.47
CA VAL A 307 19.24 -9.78 7.06
C VAL A 307 20.41 -10.73 6.86
N ARG A 308 21.56 -10.50 7.48
CA ARG A 308 22.72 -11.39 7.38
C ARG A 308 22.40 -12.78 7.93
N GLU A 309 21.78 -12.86 9.09
CA GLU A 309 21.32 -14.11 9.69
C GLU A 309 20.31 -14.84 8.79
N PHE A 310 19.33 -14.11 8.26
CA PHE A 310 18.33 -14.64 7.33
C PHE A 310 18.94 -15.21 6.04
N LEU A 311 20.02 -14.60 5.53
CA LEU A 311 20.71 -15.05 4.31
C LEU A 311 21.65 -16.23 4.56
N GLN A 312 22.09 -16.48 5.80
CA GLN A 312 22.93 -17.63 6.17
C GLN A 312 22.12 -18.89 6.42
N ASN A 313 20.89 -18.74 6.90
CA ASN A 313 19.97 -19.84 7.17
C ASN A 313 19.19 -20.25 5.90
#